data_57b1ed7c1eed66bf906d4dc2ebb7c279
#
_entry.id   57b1ed7c1eed66bf906d4dc2ebb7c279
#
_cell.length_a   1.000
_cell.length_b   1.000
_cell.length_c   1.000
_cell.angle_alpha   90.00
_cell.angle_beta   90.00
_cell.angle_gamma   90.00
#
_symmetry.space_group_name_H-M   'P 1'
#
loop_
_entity.id
_entity.type
_entity.pdbx_description
1 polymer ?
#
loop_
_entity_poly.entity_id
_entity_poly.type
_entity_poly.pdbx_seq_one_letter_code
_entity_poly.pdbx_strand_id
1 'polypeptide(L)'
;MRMFGLTVERLSESAVTYKCRLAIRDGDIVYITGPSGVGKSVLLRELEKAVPVLERINLNEIELPAGKTLIDCIDGDFLSALKLLSTAGLSDVFCVLNQPANLSDGQKYRFRLAVALASGKKFIFADEFCTSLDRITAAVVAYNIQRYAKRNKVTFILASSQEDILLDLAPDVLVVKELSGPAEVIYKSRADALI
;
A
#
# COMPACT_ATOMS: atom_id res chain seq x y z
N MET A 1 2.11 9.25 34.46
CA MET A 1 2.43 10.09 33.30
C MET A 1 2.24 11.58 33.59
N ARG A 2 2.93 12.10 34.63
CA ARG A 2 2.85 13.51 35.04
C ARG A 2 4.11 14.33 34.71
N MET A 3 5.12 13.71 34.09
CA MET A 3 6.42 14.35 33.91
C MET A 3 6.51 15.39 32.76
N PHE A 4 5.49 15.44 31.87
CA PHE A 4 5.46 16.39 30.75
C PHE A 4 4.17 17.20 30.65
N GLY A 5 3.36 17.30 31.72
CA GLY A 5 2.12 18.09 31.73
C GLY A 5 1.03 17.58 30.77
N LEU A 6 1.16 16.34 30.27
CA LEU A 6 0.18 15.70 29.40
C LEU A 6 -0.85 14.97 30.27
N THR A 7 -2.09 15.42 30.25
CA THR A 7 -3.24 14.72 30.81
C THR A 7 -4.03 14.05 29.69
N VAL A 8 -4.75 12.97 30.02
CA VAL A 8 -5.64 12.28 29.05
C VAL A 8 -6.69 13.25 28.49
N GLU A 9 -7.16 14.19 29.30
CA GLU A 9 -8.11 15.25 28.92
C GLU A 9 -7.51 16.19 27.86
N ARG A 10 -6.27 16.66 28.04
CA ARG A 10 -5.58 17.49 27.04
C ARG A 10 -5.29 16.75 25.73
N LEU A 11 -5.04 15.44 25.78
CA LEU A 11 -4.87 14.61 24.60
C LEU A 11 -6.20 14.37 23.87
N SER A 12 -7.32 14.29 24.59
CA SER A 12 -8.66 14.15 23.99
C SER A 12 -9.18 15.46 23.41
N GLU A 13 -8.86 16.61 24.01
CA GLU A 13 -9.21 17.95 23.48
C GLU A 13 -8.43 18.32 22.21
N SER A 14 -7.25 17.75 21.99
CA SER A 14 -6.45 17.97 20.78
C SER A 14 -6.78 17.02 19.63
N ALA A 15 -7.67 16.05 19.81
CA ALA A 15 -8.12 15.13 18.76
C ALA A 15 -9.13 15.81 17.83
N VAL A 16 -8.64 16.61 16.91
CA VAL A 16 -9.49 17.18 15.84
C VAL A 16 -9.86 16.07 14.88
N THR A 17 -11.12 15.66 14.88
CA THR A 17 -11.64 14.64 13.96
C THR A 17 -12.07 15.30 12.67
N TYR A 18 -11.29 15.12 11.60
CA TYR A 18 -11.68 15.52 10.26
C TYR A 18 -12.42 14.39 9.54
N LYS A 19 -13.60 14.72 9.00
CA LYS A 19 -14.36 13.78 8.15
C LYS A 19 -13.88 13.92 6.71
N CYS A 20 -13.35 12.85 6.15
CA CYS A 20 -12.99 12.76 4.75
C CYS A 20 -13.97 11.80 4.04
N ARG A 21 -14.54 12.22 2.90
CA ARG A 21 -15.34 11.36 2.03
C ARG A 21 -14.59 11.14 0.74
N LEU A 22 -14.32 9.88 0.41
CA LEU A 22 -13.64 9.50 -0.82
C LEU A 22 -14.61 8.75 -1.73
N ALA A 23 -14.66 9.17 -3.00
CA ALA A 23 -15.35 8.43 -4.06
C ALA A 23 -14.33 7.52 -4.74
N ILE A 24 -14.33 6.24 -4.38
CA ILE A 24 -13.38 5.23 -4.86
C ILE A 24 -14.14 4.26 -5.75
N ARG A 25 -13.53 3.84 -6.86
CA ARG A 25 -14.06 2.84 -7.81
C ARG A 25 -13.15 1.63 -7.86
N ASP A 26 -13.68 0.52 -8.39
CA ASP A 26 -12.89 -0.70 -8.62
C ASP A 26 -11.69 -0.42 -9.52
N GLY A 27 -10.51 -0.81 -9.04
CA GLY A 27 -9.25 -0.59 -9.73
C GLY A 27 -8.65 0.82 -9.56
N ASP A 28 -9.22 1.66 -8.68
CA ASP A 28 -8.60 2.95 -8.34
C ASP A 28 -7.40 2.76 -7.40
N ILE A 29 -6.44 3.66 -7.55
CA ILE A 29 -5.33 3.81 -6.60
C ILE A 29 -5.57 5.08 -5.81
N VAL A 30 -5.72 4.93 -4.50
CA VAL A 30 -5.76 6.02 -3.52
C VAL A 30 -4.38 6.15 -2.89
N TYR A 31 -3.77 7.31 -2.99
CA TYR A 31 -2.47 7.58 -2.39
C TYR A 31 -2.58 8.68 -1.34
N ILE A 32 -2.25 8.35 -0.10
CA ILE A 32 -2.28 9.26 1.04
C ILE A 32 -0.85 9.73 1.29
N THR A 33 -0.59 11.02 1.07
CA THR A 33 0.73 11.63 1.27
C THR A 33 0.72 12.77 2.27
N GLY A 34 1.89 13.22 2.64
CA GLY A 34 2.13 14.32 3.56
C GLY A 34 3.28 14.04 4.52
N PRO A 35 3.72 15.02 5.33
CA PRO A 35 4.82 14.88 6.27
C PRO A 35 4.67 13.72 7.26
N SER A 36 5.76 13.29 7.89
CA SER A 36 5.69 12.29 8.97
C SER A 36 4.91 12.85 10.17
N GLY A 37 4.13 11.99 10.84
CA GLY A 37 3.37 12.35 12.03
C GLY A 37 2.02 13.04 11.79
N VAL A 38 1.63 13.36 10.55
CA VAL A 38 0.34 14.03 10.25
C VAL A 38 -0.89 13.13 10.37
N GLY A 39 -0.71 11.82 10.63
CA GLY A 39 -1.80 10.87 10.80
C GLY A 39 -2.23 10.16 9.53
N LYS A 40 -1.34 9.97 8.56
CA LYS A 40 -1.59 9.14 7.35
C LYS A 40 -2.04 7.73 7.71
N SER A 41 -1.30 7.06 8.60
CA SER A 41 -1.61 5.70 9.08
C SER A 41 -2.95 5.63 9.82
N VAL A 42 -3.35 6.69 10.50
CA VAL A 42 -4.66 6.76 11.17
C VAL A 42 -5.77 6.80 10.11
N LEU A 43 -5.63 7.65 9.10
CA LEU A 43 -6.59 7.75 8.00
C LEU A 43 -6.67 6.43 7.22
N LEU A 44 -5.52 5.81 6.94
CA LEU A 44 -5.47 4.51 6.26
C LEU A 44 -6.27 3.45 7.03
N ARG A 45 -6.08 3.35 8.35
CA ARG A 45 -6.81 2.39 9.20
C ARG A 45 -8.31 2.67 9.27
N GLU A 46 -8.72 3.94 9.27
CA GLU A 46 -10.16 4.28 9.24
C GLU A 46 -10.80 3.89 7.91
N LEU A 47 -10.11 4.10 6.78
CA LEU A 47 -10.55 3.62 5.48
C LEU A 47 -10.60 2.10 5.42
N GLU A 48 -9.61 1.44 6.03
CA GLU A 48 -9.58 -0.02 6.11
C GLU A 48 -10.76 -0.59 6.89
N LYS A 49 -11.15 0.02 8.01
CA LYS A 49 -12.32 -0.40 8.79
C LYS A 49 -13.64 -0.28 8.01
N ALA A 50 -13.72 0.64 7.05
CA ALA A 50 -14.91 0.82 6.22
C ALA A 50 -15.09 -0.29 5.17
N VAL A 51 -14.06 -1.11 4.91
CA VAL A 51 -14.11 -2.21 3.94
C VAL A 51 -14.31 -3.56 4.67
N PRO A 52 -15.20 -4.44 4.19
CA PRO A 52 -15.38 -5.77 4.79
C PRO A 52 -14.08 -6.57 4.85
N VAL A 53 -13.84 -7.26 5.96
CA VAL A 53 -12.60 -8.05 6.19
C VAL A 53 -12.37 -9.11 5.10
N LEU A 54 -13.45 -9.70 4.59
CA LEU A 54 -13.36 -10.72 3.52
C LEU A 54 -12.90 -10.16 2.18
N GLU A 55 -13.02 -8.84 1.96
CA GLU A 55 -12.68 -8.19 0.69
C GLU A 55 -11.34 -7.47 0.73
N ARG A 56 -10.67 -7.38 1.89
CA ARG A 56 -9.45 -6.61 2.09
C ARG A 56 -8.28 -7.46 2.58
N ILE A 57 -7.08 -6.94 2.34
CA ILE A 57 -5.83 -7.41 2.93
C ILE A 57 -4.92 -6.21 3.21
N ASN A 58 -4.23 -6.25 4.34
CA ASN A 58 -3.23 -5.25 4.71
C ASN A 58 -1.83 -5.85 4.55
N LEU A 59 -1.01 -5.22 3.70
CA LEU A 59 0.35 -5.66 3.39
C LEU A 59 1.22 -5.77 4.65
N ASN A 60 1.04 -4.84 5.58
CA ASN A 60 1.85 -4.75 6.79
C ASN A 60 1.51 -5.86 7.81
N GLU A 61 0.34 -6.49 7.69
CA GLU A 61 -0.13 -7.56 8.57
C GLU A 61 0.16 -8.96 8.02
N ILE A 62 0.71 -9.08 6.80
CA ILE A 62 1.02 -10.37 6.20
C ILE A 62 2.22 -10.99 6.91
N GLU A 63 1.98 -12.13 7.56
CA GLU A 63 3.04 -12.98 8.07
C GLU A 63 3.66 -13.79 6.93
N LEU A 64 4.99 -13.83 6.92
CA LEU A 64 5.71 -14.58 5.89
C LEU A 64 5.79 -16.05 6.28
N PRO A 65 5.36 -16.98 5.38
CA PRO A 65 5.41 -18.39 5.65
C PRO A 65 6.86 -18.88 5.81
N ALA A 66 7.06 -19.91 6.63
CA ALA A 66 8.34 -20.56 6.85
C ALA A 66 8.44 -21.91 6.13
N GLY A 67 9.67 -22.34 5.81
CA GLY A 67 9.95 -23.69 5.35
C GLY A 67 9.61 -24.00 3.89
N LYS A 68 9.15 -23.01 3.11
CA LYS A 68 8.86 -23.14 1.68
C LYS A 68 9.65 -22.10 0.88
N THR A 69 9.83 -22.34 -0.41
CA THR A 69 10.38 -21.31 -1.32
C THR A 69 9.32 -20.24 -1.61
N LEU A 70 9.75 -19.05 -2.11
CA LEU A 70 8.81 -17.99 -2.42
C LEU A 70 7.73 -18.44 -3.40
N ILE A 71 8.14 -19.19 -4.42
CA ILE A 71 7.22 -19.66 -5.45
C ILE A 71 6.19 -20.66 -4.89
N ASP A 72 6.59 -21.51 -3.95
CA ASP A 72 5.72 -22.48 -3.31
C ASP A 72 4.77 -21.87 -2.26
N CYS A 73 5.01 -20.63 -1.89
CA CYS A 73 4.13 -19.86 -0.98
C CYS A 73 2.98 -19.14 -1.71
N ILE A 74 3.01 -19.09 -3.04
CA ILE A 74 1.97 -18.46 -3.85
C ILE A 74 1.07 -19.56 -4.41
N ASP A 75 -0.20 -19.55 -4.03
CA ASP A 75 -1.17 -20.50 -4.52
C ASP A 75 -1.44 -20.31 -6.03
N GLY A 76 -1.65 -21.43 -6.73
CA GLY A 76 -1.96 -21.43 -8.16
C GLY A 76 -0.94 -22.20 -9.00
N ASP A 77 -0.98 -22.00 -10.32
CA ASP A 77 0.02 -22.59 -11.23
C ASP A 77 1.34 -21.80 -11.19
N PHE A 78 2.43 -22.49 -11.55
CA PHE A 78 3.79 -21.95 -11.52
C PHE A 78 3.94 -20.61 -12.27
N LEU A 79 3.33 -20.49 -13.47
CA LEU A 79 3.45 -19.28 -14.28
C LEU A 79 2.69 -18.10 -13.68
N SER A 80 1.53 -18.36 -13.08
CA SER A 80 0.76 -17.34 -12.37
C SER A 80 1.51 -16.85 -11.14
N ALA A 81 2.06 -17.73 -10.33
CA ALA A 81 2.89 -17.38 -9.17
C ALA A 81 4.11 -16.57 -9.58
N LEU A 82 4.82 -16.98 -10.64
CA LEU A 82 5.99 -16.26 -11.16
C LEU A 82 5.62 -14.85 -11.68
N LYS A 83 4.46 -14.68 -12.33
CA LYS A 83 3.95 -13.37 -12.76
C LYS A 83 3.66 -12.44 -11.58
N LEU A 84 3.08 -12.95 -10.50
CA LEU A 84 2.79 -12.16 -9.30
C LEU A 84 4.07 -11.72 -8.59
N LEU A 85 5.06 -12.64 -8.45
CA LEU A 85 6.38 -12.31 -7.92
C LEU A 85 7.08 -11.25 -8.79
N SER A 86 7.06 -11.41 -10.10
CA SER A 86 7.62 -10.44 -11.04
C SER A 86 6.92 -9.08 -10.99
N THR A 87 5.59 -9.06 -10.83
CA THR A 87 4.80 -7.83 -10.64
C THR A 87 5.25 -7.07 -9.39
N ALA A 88 5.55 -7.80 -8.33
CA ALA A 88 6.11 -7.25 -7.09
C ALA A 88 7.62 -6.91 -7.19
N GLY A 89 8.26 -7.13 -8.34
CA GLY A 89 9.67 -6.84 -8.58
C GLY A 89 10.63 -7.96 -8.14
N LEU A 90 10.13 -9.17 -7.90
CA LEU A 90 10.92 -10.36 -7.56
C LEU A 90 11.03 -11.27 -8.78
N SER A 91 11.93 -10.94 -9.72
CA SER A 91 12.12 -11.68 -10.97
C SER A 91 13.43 -12.48 -11.03
N ASP A 92 14.30 -12.35 -10.02
CA ASP A 92 15.53 -13.12 -9.92
C ASP A 92 15.22 -14.56 -9.49
N VAL A 93 15.68 -15.53 -10.28
CA VAL A 93 15.48 -16.96 -10.04
C VAL A 93 16.02 -17.40 -8.69
N PHE A 94 17.19 -16.92 -8.28
CA PHE A 94 17.77 -17.26 -6.97
C PHE A 94 16.92 -16.72 -5.82
N CYS A 95 16.34 -15.54 -6.00
CA CYS A 95 15.40 -14.98 -5.03
C CYS A 95 14.12 -15.82 -4.95
N VAL A 96 13.53 -16.18 -6.10
CA VAL A 96 12.26 -16.92 -6.21
C VAL A 96 12.36 -18.32 -5.57
N LEU A 97 13.52 -18.97 -5.68
CA LEU A 97 13.80 -20.28 -5.09
C LEU A 97 14.30 -20.21 -3.64
N ASN A 98 14.47 -19.02 -3.09
CA ASN A 98 14.90 -18.83 -1.70
C ASN A 98 13.71 -18.94 -0.73
N GLN A 99 14.01 -19.01 0.56
CA GLN A 99 13.00 -18.99 1.62
C GLN A 99 12.78 -17.55 2.13
N PRO A 100 11.57 -17.19 2.56
CA PRO A 100 11.26 -15.84 3.08
C PRO A 100 12.17 -15.38 4.22
N ALA A 101 12.64 -16.32 5.05
CA ALA A 101 13.56 -16.02 6.16
C ALA A 101 14.88 -15.40 5.72
N ASN A 102 15.38 -15.78 4.53
CA ASN A 102 16.67 -15.37 3.99
C ASN A 102 16.63 -14.09 3.15
N LEU A 103 15.46 -13.48 3.02
CA LEU A 103 15.29 -12.27 2.22
C LEU A 103 15.79 -11.03 2.95
N SER A 104 16.29 -10.05 2.21
CA SER A 104 16.49 -8.68 2.70
C SER A 104 15.12 -8.03 3.01
N ASP A 105 15.11 -6.93 3.78
CA ASP A 105 13.86 -6.26 4.15
C ASP A 105 13.08 -5.75 2.93
N GLY A 106 13.76 -5.19 1.93
CA GLY A 106 13.13 -4.79 0.66
C GLY A 106 12.60 -5.98 -0.15
N GLN A 107 13.27 -7.15 -0.10
CA GLN A 107 12.75 -8.38 -0.71
C GLN A 107 11.54 -8.94 0.06
N LYS A 108 11.58 -8.91 1.41
CA LYS A 108 10.44 -9.30 2.26
C LYS A 108 9.22 -8.42 1.99
N TYR A 109 9.41 -7.11 1.87
CA TYR A 109 8.35 -6.18 1.51
C TYR A 109 7.72 -6.55 0.17
N ARG A 110 8.53 -6.73 -0.88
CA ARG A 110 8.06 -7.13 -2.21
C ARG A 110 7.39 -8.50 -2.22
N PHE A 111 7.86 -9.42 -1.37
CA PHE A 111 7.22 -10.74 -1.24
C PHE A 111 5.85 -10.64 -0.56
N ARG A 112 5.69 -9.82 0.50
CA ARG A 112 4.36 -9.53 1.05
C ARG A 112 3.42 -8.95 0.00
N LEU A 113 3.93 -8.06 -0.86
CA LEU A 113 3.15 -7.53 -1.97
C LEU A 113 2.70 -8.63 -2.93
N ALA A 114 3.58 -9.56 -3.32
CA ALA A 114 3.21 -10.70 -4.17
C ALA A 114 2.12 -11.57 -3.52
N VAL A 115 2.24 -11.85 -2.21
CA VAL A 115 1.22 -12.59 -1.43
C VAL A 115 -0.11 -11.83 -1.40
N ALA A 116 -0.07 -10.50 -1.21
CA ALA A 116 -1.29 -9.68 -1.26
C ALA A 116 -1.96 -9.75 -2.63
N LEU A 117 -1.18 -9.68 -3.72
CA LEU A 117 -1.71 -9.81 -5.09
C LEU A 117 -2.32 -11.19 -5.34
N ALA A 118 -1.73 -12.25 -4.76
CA ALA A 118 -2.21 -13.63 -4.87
C ALA A 118 -3.49 -13.90 -4.07
N SER A 119 -3.80 -13.07 -3.07
CA SER A 119 -4.92 -13.29 -2.15
C SER A 119 -6.31 -13.21 -2.80
N GLY A 120 -6.41 -12.67 -4.02
CA GLY A 120 -7.68 -12.44 -4.71
C GLY A 120 -8.58 -11.37 -4.05
N LYS A 121 -8.07 -10.62 -3.07
CA LYS A 121 -8.82 -9.56 -2.40
C LYS A 121 -9.02 -8.36 -3.32
N LYS A 122 -10.16 -7.69 -3.18
CA LYS A 122 -10.51 -6.51 -3.98
C LYS A 122 -9.78 -5.25 -3.52
N PHE A 123 -9.45 -5.18 -2.23
CA PHE A 123 -8.80 -4.02 -1.61
C PHE A 123 -7.48 -4.42 -0.97
N ILE A 124 -6.42 -3.73 -1.36
CA ILE A 124 -5.08 -3.91 -0.79
C ILE A 124 -4.67 -2.62 -0.10
N PHE A 125 -4.37 -2.72 1.19
CA PHE A 125 -3.90 -1.62 2.03
C PHE A 125 -2.41 -1.75 2.29
N ALA A 126 -1.68 -0.64 2.23
CA ALA A 126 -0.27 -0.61 2.63
C ALA A 126 0.08 0.72 3.29
N ASP A 127 0.60 0.66 4.49
CA ASP A 127 1.25 1.78 5.16
C ASP A 127 2.73 1.80 4.80
N GLU A 128 3.33 2.99 4.76
CA GLU A 128 4.72 3.21 4.35
C GLU A 128 5.05 2.56 2.99
N PHE A 129 4.16 2.72 2.01
CA PHE A 129 4.30 2.10 0.69
C PHE A 129 5.64 2.45 0.04
N CYS A 130 6.41 1.42 -0.31
CA CYS A 130 7.73 1.47 -0.94
C CYS A 130 8.85 2.14 -0.13
N THR A 131 8.64 2.57 1.12
CA THR A 131 9.67 3.30 1.91
C THR A 131 10.93 2.48 2.20
N SER A 132 10.85 1.15 2.18
CA SER A 132 11.99 0.23 2.36
C SER A 132 12.75 -0.10 1.06
N LEU A 133 12.34 0.49 -0.07
CA LEU A 133 12.92 0.25 -1.39
C LEU A 133 13.80 1.42 -1.83
N ASP A 134 14.83 1.12 -2.61
CA ASP A 134 15.54 2.16 -3.36
C ASP A 134 14.62 2.81 -4.42
N ARG A 135 14.97 4.01 -4.85
CA ARG A 135 14.15 4.82 -5.75
C ARG A 135 13.78 4.10 -7.07
N ILE A 136 14.73 3.39 -7.67
CA ILE A 136 14.50 2.71 -8.95
C ILE A 136 13.53 1.54 -8.76
N THR A 137 13.78 0.72 -7.74
CA THR A 137 12.90 -0.40 -7.40
C THR A 137 11.50 0.09 -7.01
N ALA A 138 11.40 1.18 -6.23
CA ALA A 138 10.12 1.77 -5.85
C ALA A 138 9.31 2.24 -7.08
N ALA A 139 9.95 2.93 -8.04
CA ALA A 139 9.32 3.37 -9.29
C ALA A 139 8.80 2.19 -10.12
N VAL A 140 9.61 1.12 -10.27
CA VAL A 140 9.21 -0.08 -11.00
C VAL A 140 8.02 -0.77 -10.33
N VAL A 141 8.04 -0.92 -9.00
CA VAL A 141 6.93 -1.51 -8.24
C VAL A 141 5.68 -0.64 -8.37
N ALA A 142 5.78 0.68 -8.21
CA ALA A 142 4.67 1.62 -8.37
C ALA A 142 4.01 1.50 -9.74
N TYR A 143 4.80 1.51 -10.81
CA TYR A 143 4.33 1.32 -12.18
C TYR A 143 3.63 -0.03 -12.39
N ASN A 144 4.22 -1.13 -11.89
CA ASN A 144 3.63 -2.46 -11.99
C ASN A 144 2.29 -2.54 -11.26
N ILE A 145 2.18 -1.95 -10.06
CA ILE A 145 0.95 -1.90 -9.28
C ILE A 145 -0.12 -1.07 -9.99
N GLN A 146 0.26 0.05 -10.60
CA GLN A 146 -0.66 0.86 -11.42
C GLN A 146 -1.31 0.01 -12.53
N ARG A 147 -0.50 -0.73 -13.28
CA ARG A 147 -1.01 -1.61 -14.34
C ARG A 147 -1.84 -2.77 -13.82
N TYR A 148 -1.41 -3.37 -12.70
CA TYR A 148 -2.13 -4.48 -12.07
C TYR A 148 -3.51 -4.04 -11.58
N ALA A 149 -3.60 -2.90 -10.89
CA ALA A 149 -4.85 -2.32 -10.40
C ALA A 149 -5.88 -2.16 -11.52
N LYS A 150 -5.49 -1.53 -12.61
CA LYS A 150 -6.37 -1.28 -13.76
C LYS A 150 -6.81 -2.55 -14.46
N ARG A 151 -5.88 -3.49 -14.66
CA ARG A 151 -6.14 -4.74 -15.37
C ARG A 151 -7.04 -5.69 -14.58
N ASN A 152 -6.82 -5.79 -13.26
CA ASN A 152 -7.49 -6.76 -12.41
C ASN A 152 -8.64 -6.15 -11.58
N LYS A 153 -8.88 -4.84 -11.71
CA LYS A 153 -9.88 -4.07 -10.94
C LYS A 153 -9.70 -4.21 -9.42
N VAL A 154 -8.43 -4.29 -8.99
CA VAL A 154 -8.05 -4.32 -7.58
C VAL A 154 -7.76 -2.90 -7.14
N THR A 155 -8.40 -2.48 -6.06
CA THR A 155 -8.25 -1.14 -5.49
C THR A 155 -7.11 -1.14 -4.48
N PHE A 156 -6.19 -0.18 -4.62
CA PHE A 156 -5.09 0.02 -3.69
C PHE A 156 -5.30 1.27 -2.87
N ILE A 157 -5.12 1.16 -1.56
CA ILE A 157 -5.15 2.30 -0.63
C ILE A 157 -3.81 2.33 0.08
N LEU A 158 -2.98 3.28 -0.31
CA LEU A 158 -1.55 3.33 0.00
C LEU A 158 -1.24 4.60 0.78
N ALA A 159 -0.45 4.52 1.82
CA ALA A 159 0.04 5.67 2.56
C ALA A 159 1.57 5.71 2.54
N SER A 160 2.15 6.86 2.22
CA SER A 160 3.60 7.06 2.26
C SER A 160 3.93 8.56 2.31
N SER A 161 5.17 8.88 2.67
CA SER A 161 5.75 10.21 2.53
C SER A 161 6.62 10.36 1.27
N GLN A 162 6.74 9.31 0.46
CA GLN A 162 7.51 9.32 -0.79
C GLN A 162 6.67 9.96 -1.91
N GLU A 163 7.11 11.10 -2.43
CA GLU A 163 6.44 11.80 -3.53
C GLU A 163 7.05 11.48 -4.90
N ASP A 164 8.26 10.97 -4.92
CA ASP A 164 9.00 10.66 -6.14
C ASP A 164 8.42 9.50 -6.96
N ILE A 165 7.58 8.66 -6.36
CA ILE A 165 6.86 7.57 -7.05
C ILE A 165 5.50 7.98 -7.63
N LEU A 166 5.05 9.23 -7.40
CA LEU A 166 3.71 9.68 -7.83
C LEU A 166 3.49 9.58 -9.34
N LEU A 167 4.52 9.88 -10.14
CA LEU A 167 4.42 9.80 -11.60
C LEU A 167 4.24 8.34 -12.07
N ASP A 168 4.96 7.40 -11.47
CA ASP A 168 4.91 5.99 -11.85
C ASP A 168 3.65 5.30 -11.33
N LEU A 169 3.22 5.66 -10.12
CA LEU A 169 2.00 5.15 -9.51
C LEU A 169 0.74 5.72 -10.16
N ALA A 170 0.81 6.98 -10.62
CA ALA A 170 -0.27 7.73 -11.26
C ALA A 170 -1.64 7.53 -10.56
N PRO A 171 -1.76 7.89 -9.26
CA PRO A 171 -2.95 7.60 -8.46
C PRO A 171 -4.20 8.26 -9.05
N ASP A 172 -5.35 7.61 -8.88
CA ASP A 172 -6.66 8.15 -9.28
C ASP A 172 -7.19 9.15 -8.25
N VAL A 173 -6.82 8.93 -6.99
CA VAL A 173 -7.19 9.80 -5.86
C VAL A 173 -5.93 10.08 -5.04
N LEU A 174 -5.54 11.33 -4.98
CA LEU A 174 -4.45 11.81 -4.13
C LEU A 174 -5.05 12.49 -2.90
N VAL A 175 -4.68 12.03 -1.72
CA VAL A 175 -5.08 12.61 -0.44
C VAL A 175 -3.84 13.24 0.20
N VAL A 176 -3.80 14.55 0.22
CA VAL A 176 -2.70 15.31 0.84
C VAL A 176 -3.10 15.70 2.25
N LYS A 177 -2.36 15.19 3.24
CA LYS A 177 -2.59 15.50 4.64
C LYS A 177 -1.48 16.36 5.20
N GLU A 178 -1.85 17.54 5.68
CA GLU A 178 -0.95 18.47 6.33
C GLU A 178 -1.01 18.35 7.87
N LEU A 179 -0.10 19.06 8.56
CA LEU A 179 -0.02 19.10 10.03
C LEU A 179 -1.27 19.71 10.67
N SER A 180 -1.91 20.64 9.98
CA SER A 180 -3.13 21.31 10.44
C SER A 180 -4.17 21.38 9.31
N GLY A 181 -5.45 21.25 9.67
CA GLY A 181 -6.54 21.34 8.69
C GLY A 181 -7.05 19.99 8.16
N PRO A 182 -8.12 20.03 7.36
CA PRO A 182 -8.64 18.83 6.69
C PRO A 182 -7.67 18.34 5.63
N ALA A 183 -7.76 17.05 5.31
CA ALA A 183 -7.01 16.49 4.18
C ALA A 183 -7.58 17.04 2.86
N GLU A 184 -6.71 17.47 1.96
CA GLU A 184 -7.09 17.83 0.60
C GLU A 184 -7.22 16.56 -0.25
N VAL A 185 -8.28 16.48 -1.05
CA VAL A 185 -8.55 15.32 -1.92
C VAL A 185 -8.57 15.77 -3.37
N ILE A 186 -7.66 15.25 -4.15
CA ILE A 186 -7.48 15.55 -5.57
C ILE A 186 -7.80 14.31 -6.38
N TYR A 187 -8.74 14.41 -7.31
CA TYR A 187 -9.11 13.34 -8.24
C TYR A 187 -8.44 13.58 -9.60
N LYS A 188 -7.87 12.53 -10.15
CA LYS A 188 -7.33 12.56 -11.52
C LYS A 188 -8.44 12.91 -12.52
N SER A 189 -8.18 13.90 -13.38
CA SER A 189 -9.11 14.23 -14.46
C SER A 189 -9.24 13.05 -15.43
N ARG A 190 -10.46 12.70 -15.80
CA ARG A 190 -10.74 11.56 -16.69
C ARG A 190 -10.57 11.84 -18.18
N ALA A 191 -10.29 13.07 -18.54
CA ALA A 191 -10.01 13.43 -19.93
C ALA A 191 -8.70 12.80 -20.47
N ASP A 192 -7.78 12.40 -19.56
CA ASP A 192 -6.46 11.87 -19.93
C ASP A 192 -6.42 10.33 -20.06
N ALA A 193 -7.55 9.65 -19.98
CA ALA A 193 -7.63 8.19 -20.07
C ALA A 193 -7.96 7.64 -21.48
N LEU A 194 -7.90 8.50 -22.51
CA LEU A 194 -8.20 8.16 -23.91
C LEU A 194 -6.97 8.38 -24.81
N ILE A 195 -5.82 7.83 -24.41
CA ILE A 195 -4.70 7.64 -25.34
C ILE A 195 -4.16 6.23 -25.20
#